data_58f788a1b49efd60d441cfeea100860b
#
_entry.id   58f788a1b49efd60d441cfeea100860b
#
_cell.length_a   1.000
_cell.length_b   1.000
_cell.length_c   1.000
_cell.angle_alpha   90.00
_cell.angle_beta   90.00
_cell.angle_gamma   90.00
#
_symmetry.space_group_name_H-M   'P 1'
#
loop_
_entity.id
_entity.type
_entity.pdbx_description
1 polymer ?
#
loop_
_entity_poly.entity_id
_entity_poly.type
_entity_poly.pdbx_seq_one_letter_code
_entity_poly.pdbx_strand_id
1 'polypeptide(L)'
;MTVLFPELSIADFIHKTVSLFINGLSLSFKIPQIYTMINKKTSKGISPISNYLDFYSILFQGLYGYHKGLSFYIYLENIFSSIQNITIIFLSWYYCDKKGSMIDTLSRILFCLTTPLLIITSVLNQGDLIPEPVWNLLVLFGLPFMAMSRIAQMRKIYVEKSVGAVSLMSFVLRAMKNFIKIPVIMYEKFNWQLIINQLSLGIFTVGVIGFYFKYQNYKKEEENKQKQ
;
A
#
# COMPACT_ATOMS: atom_id res chain seq x y z
N MET A 1 -9.23 -4.16 -46.91
CA MET A 1 -7.91 -4.26 -46.24
C MET A 1 -7.67 -2.95 -45.49
N THR A 2 -8.52 -2.65 -44.49
CA THR A 2 -8.49 -1.41 -43.68
C THR A 2 -9.11 -1.66 -42.33
N VAL A 3 -8.49 -2.55 -41.53
CA VAL A 3 -8.83 -2.69 -40.09
C VAL A 3 -7.52 -3.11 -39.38
N LEU A 4 -6.61 -2.21 -39.17
CA LEU A 4 -5.40 -2.54 -38.44
C LEU A 4 -5.04 -1.56 -37.31
N PHE A 5 -5.72 -0.42 -37.20
CA PHE A 5 -5.59 0.45 -36.03
C PHE A 5 -6.99 1.02 -35.72
N PRO A 6 -7.68 0.56 -34.65
CA PRO A 6 -8.79 1.34 -34.13
C PRO A 6 -8.20 2.72 -33.78
N GLU A 7 -8.84 3.79 -34.30
CA GLU A 7 -8.47 5.17 -33.97
C GLU A 7 -8.45 5.28 -32.45
N LEU A 8 -7.25 5.20 -31.85
CA LEU A 8 -7.10 5.43 -30.42
C LEU A 8 -7.46 6.89 -30.20
N SER A 9 -8.59 7.12 -29.56
CA SER A 9 -8.95 8.48 -29.14
C SER A 9 -7.77 9.08 -28.36
N ILE A 10 -7.48 10.37 -28.57
CA ILE A 10 -6.45 11.09 -27.78
C ILE A 10 -6.67 10.87 -26.28
N ALA A 11 -7.93 10.81 -25.85
CA ALA A 11 -8.30 10.52 -24.47
C ALA A 11 -7.86 9.13 -24.02
N ASP A 12 -8.02 8.09 -24.85
CA ASP A 12 -7.57 6.72 -24.54
C ASP A 12 -6.06 6.62 -24.47
N PHE A 13 -5.34 7.35 -25.35
CA PHE A 13 -3.88 7.41 -25.30
C PHE A 13 -3.38 8.06 -24.02
N ILE A 14 -3.95 9.21 -23.63
CA ILE A 14 -3.63 9.89 -22.37
C ILE A 14 -3.91 8.98 -21.19
N HIS A 15 -5.09 8.34 -21.16
CA HIS A 15 -5.50 7.43 -20.09
C HIS A 15 -4.51 6.26 -19.93
N LYS A 16 -4.15 5.57 -21.00
CA LYS A 16 -3.17 4.47 -20.98
C LYS A 16 -1.80 4.94 -20.52
N THR A 17 -1.34 6.10 -21.00
CA THR A 17 -0.07 6.68 -20.59
C THR A 17 -0.03 7.02 -19.10
N VAL A 18 -1.09 7.65 -18.58
CA VAL A 18 -1.21 7.97 -17.15
C VAL A 18 -1.30 6.70 -16.31
N SER A 19 -2.06 5.70 -16.75
CA SER A 19 -2.14 4.40 -16.06
C SER A 19 -0.78 3.70 -16.02
N LEU A 20 -0.02 3.74 -17.10
CA LEU A 20 1.34 3.18 -17.14
C LEU A 20 2.29 3.95 -16.20
N PHE A 21 2.17 5.28 -16.16
CA PHE A 21 2.94 6.12 -15.22
C PHE A 21 2.62 5.78 -13.75
N ILE A 22 1.34 5.59 -13.40
CA ILE A 22 0.91 5.16 -12.07
C ILE A 22 1.50 3.79 -11.71
N ASN A 23 1.51 2.84 -12.66
CA ASN A 23 2.14 1.53 -12.45
C ASN A 23 3.65 1.68 -12.20
N GLY A 24 4.35 2.55 -12.94
CA GLY A 24 5.76 2.86 -12.72
C GLY A 24 6.03 3.48 -11.34
N LEU A 25 5.18 4.42 -10.90
CA LEU A 25 5.25 4.96 -9.53
C LEU A 25 5.02 3.86 -8.49
N SER A 26 4.11 2.93 -8.76
CA SER A 26 3.81 1.82 -7.84
C SER A 26 4.96 0.82 -7.71
N LEU A 27 5.76 0.65 -8.76
CA LEU A 27 7.02 -0.11 -8.68
C LEU A 27 8.07 0.56 -7.80
N SER A 28 8.04 1.89 -7.71
CA SER A 28 9.13 2.66 -7.12
C SER A 28 8.88 3.08 -5.67
N PHE A 29 7.61 3.25 -5.24
CA PHE A 29 7.31 3.99 -4.01
C PHE A 29 7.77 3.32 -2.71
N LYS A 30 7.94 2.01 -2.66
CA LYS A 30 8.45 1.29 -1.48
C LYS A 30 9.94 0.94 -1.55
N ILE A 31 10.55 1.07 -2.72
CA ILE A 31 11.99 0.82 -2.90
C ILE A 31 12.84 1.66 -1.94
N PRO A 32 12.60 2.99 -1.77
CA PRO A 32 13.38 3.78 -0.82
C PRO A 32 13.25 3.30 0.63
N GLN A 33 12.10 2.75 1.00
CA GLN A 33 11.90 2.18 2.34
C GLN A 33 12.66 0.87 2.52
N ILE A 34 12.59 -0.04 1.54
CA ILE A 34 13.33 -1.31 1.51
C ILE A 34 14.83 -1.02 1.59
N TYR A 35 15.33 -0.11 0.76
CA TYR A 35 16.73 0.32 0.76
C TYR A 35 17.17 0.86 2.12
N THR A 36 16.34 1.72 2.73
CA THR A 36 16.64 2.28 4.06
C THR A 36 16.71 1.21 5.14
N MET A 37 15.83 0.21 5.10
CA MET A 37 15.83 -0.92 6.04
C MET A 37 17.11 -1.76 5.90
N ILE A 38 17.50 -2.07 4.67
CA ILE A 38 18.69 -2.88 4.38
C ILE A 38 19.96 -2.13 4.84
N ASN A 39 20.08 -0.86 4.52
CA ASN A 39 21.26 -0.06 4.86
C ASN A 39 21.39 0.20 6.36
N LYS A 40 20.27 0.53 7.02
CA LYS A 40 20.26 0.79 8.47
C LYS A 40 20.21 -0.49 9.32
N LYS A 41 19.97 -1.65 8.70
CA LYS A 41 19.80 -2.96 9.37
C LYS A 41 18.86 -2.90 10.57
N THR A 42 17.76 -2.15 10.45
CA THR A 42 16.81 -1.94 11.54
C THR A 42 15.38 -1.80 11.01
N SER A 43 14.43 -2.26 11.81
CA SER A 43 12.99 -2.05 11.58
C SER A 43 12.38 -0.97 12.48
N LYS A 44 13.21 -0.22 13.25
CA LYS A 44 12.74 0.86 14.12
C LYS A 44 11.95 1.91 13.34
N GLY A 45 10.86 2.39 13.90
CA GLY A 45 9.94 3.35 13.27
C GLY A 45 8.91 2.70 12.35
N ILE A 46 9.08 1.46 11.94
CA ILE A 46 8.13 0.74 11.08
C ILE A 46 7.14 -0.03 11.96
N SER A 47 5.85 0.18 11.72
CA SER A 47 4.79 -0.55 12.40
C SER A 47 4.49 -1.87 11.67
N PRO A 48 4.71 -3.05 12.29
CA PRO A 48 4.36 -4.32 11.68
C PRO A 48 2.87 -4.42 11.35
N ILE A 49 2.01 -3.97 12.27
CA ILE A 49 0.55 -3.95 12.09
C ILE A 49 0.17 -3.09 10.88
N SER A 50 0.80 -1.91 10.72
CA SER A 50 0.59 -1.06 9.55
C SER A 50 0.89 -1.80 8.24
N ASN A 51 1.97 -2.57 8.19
CA ASN A 51 2.36 -3.30 6.99
C ASN A 51 1.40 -4.46 6.67
N TYR A 52 0.92 -5.20 7.67
CA TYR A 52 -0.09 -6.25 7.47
C TYR A 52 -1.40 -5.66 6.94
N LEU A 53 -1.90 -4.62 7.58
CA LEU A 53 -3.14 -3.95 7.17
C LEU A 53 -3.03 -3.36 5.76
N ASP A 54 -1.89 -2.75 5.44
CA ASP A 54 -1.61 -2.20 4.10
C ASP A 54 -1.57 -3.33 3.05
N PHE A 55 -0.95 -4.45 3.37
CA PHE A 55 -0.88 -5.62 2.50
C PHE A 55 -2.27 -6.20 2.20
N TYR A 56 -3.05 -6.52 3.23
CA TYR A 56 -4.37 -7.11 3.04
C TYR A 56 -5.33 -6.16 2.31
N SER A 57 -5.26 -4.87 2.58
CA SER A 57 -6.06 -3.89 1.87
C SER A 57 -5.75 -3.85 0.36
N ILE A 58 -4.47 -3.90 -0.01
CA ILE A 58 -4.02 -3.93 -1.40
C ILE A 58 -4.38 -5.27 -2.05
N LEU A 59 -4.20 -6.38 -1.33
CA LEU A 59 -4.54 -7.71 -1.80
C LEU A 59 -6.04 -7.81 -2.12
N PHE A 60 -6.91 -7.37 -1.22
CA PHE A 60 -8.37 -7.38 -1.44
C PHE A 60 -8.78 -6.57 -2.67
N GLN A 61 -8.20 -5.40 -2.87
CA GLN A 61 -8.47 -4.60 -4.06
C GLN A 61 -7.99 -5.28 -5.34
N GLY A 62 -6.82 -5.91 -5.31
CA GLY A 62 -6.28 -6.67 -6.45
C GLY A 62 -7.16 -7.86 -6.82
N LEU A 63 -7.53 -8.67 -5.83
CA LEU A 63 -8.38 -9.85 -6.01
C LEU A 63 -9.78 -9.46 -6.50
N TYR A 64 -10.36 -8.40 -5.96
CA TYR A 64 -11.63 -7.87 -6.44
C TYR A 64 -11.55 -7.39 -7.88
N GLY A 65 -10.49 -6.65 -8.24
CA GLY A 65 -10.26 -6.21 -9.62
C GLY A 65 -10.17 -7.37 -10.60
N TYR A 66 -9.49 -8.44 -10.19
CA TYR A 66 -9.40 -9.68 -10.96
C TYR A 66 -10.78 -10.35 -11.12
N HIS A 67 -11.52 -10.53 -10.02
CA HIS A 67 -12.86 -11.12 -10.03
C HIS A 67 -13.85 -10.34 -10.89
N LYS A 68 -13.82 -9.03 -10.86
CA LYS A 68 -14.68 -8.13 -11.67
C LYS A 68 -14.26 -8.03 -13.13
N GLY A 69 -13.22 -8.73 -13.56
CA GLY A 69 -12.71 -8.64 -14.93
C GLY A 69 -12.30 -7.23 -15.33
N LEU A 70 -11.76 -6.43 -14.37
CA LEU A 70 -11.22 -5.12 -14.69
C LEU A 70 -9.96 -5.26 -15.55
N SER A 71 -9.61 -4.19 -16.28
CA SER A 71 -8.38 -4.17 -17.07
C SER A 71 -7.17 -4.56 -16.22
N PHE A 72 -6.31 -5.43 -16.77
CA PHE A 72 -5.08 -5.89 -16.11
C PHE A 72 -4.25 -4.73 -15.56
N TYR A 73 -4.19 -3.61 -16.28
CA TYR A 73 -3.44 -2.43 -15.86
C TYR A 73 -3.94 -1.81 -14.55
N ILE A 74 -5.23 -2.00 -14.19
CA ILE A 74 -5.82 -1.43 -12.95
C ILE A 74 -5.34 -2.18 -11.72
N TYR A 75 -5.25 -3.51 -11.78
CA TYR A 75 -4.85 -4.31 -10.61
C TYR A 75 -3.38 -4.73 -10.64
N LEU A 76 -2.66 -4.53 -11.76
CA LEU A 76 -1.22 -4.79 -11.87
C LEU A 76 -0.43 -4.04 -10.78
N GLU A 77 -0.79 -2.79 -10.51
CA GLU A 77 -0.18 -2.00 -9.44
C GLU A 77 -0.35 -2.67 -8.05
N ASN A 78 -1.48 -3.33 -7.83
CA ASN A 78 -1.75 -4.04 -6.57
C ASN A 78 -0.84 -5.25 -6.42
N ILE A 79 -0.54 -5.96 -7.53
CA ILE A 79 0.42 -7.06 -7.54
C ILE A 79 1.81 -6.56 -7.14
N PHE A 80 2.32 -5.52 -7.79
CA PHE A 80 3.62 -4.93 -7.47
C PHE A 80 3.69 -4.41 -6.04
N SER A 81 2.65 -3.71 -5.61
CA SER A 81 2.55 -3.18 -4.25
C SER A 81 2.49 -4.30 -3.21
N SER A 82 1.85 -5.43 -3.51
CA SER A 82 1.79 -6.60 -2.63
C SER A 82 3.15 -7.26 -2.48
N ILE A 83 3.90 -7.43 -3.57
CA ILE A 83 5.26 -7.98 -3.55
C ILE A 83 6.17 -7.12 -2.68
N GLN A 84 6.13 -5.80 -2.86
CA GLN A 84 6.93 -4.87 -2.05
C GLN A 84 6.51 -4.90 -0.56
N ASN A 85 5.21 -5.04 -0.26
CA ASN A 85 4.73 -5.18 1.12
C ASN A 85 5.25 -6.46 1.77
N ILE A 86 5.18 -7.59 1.07
CA ILE A 86 5.72 -8.88 1.53
C ILE A 86 7.21 -8.70 1.84
N THR A 87 7.97 -8.07 0.96
CA THR A 87 9.40 -7.80 1.17
C THR A 87 9.64 -7.00 2.46
N ILE A 88 8.88 -5.91 2.68
CA ILE A 88 8.99 -5.11 3.90
C ILE A 88 8.60 -5.91 5.15
N ILE A 89 7.58 -6.76 5.08
CA ILE A 89 7.16 -7.62 6.18
C ILE A 89 8.29 -8.60 6.54
N PHE A 90 8.88 -9.28 5.56
CA PHE A 90 9.99 -10.20 5.81
C PHE A 90 11.24 -9.48 6.35
N LEU A 91 11.60 -8.32 5.80
CA LEU A 91 12.69 -7.50 6.33
C LEU A 91 12.40 -7.03 7.76
N SER A 92 11.14 -6.69 8.08
CA SER A 92 10.73 -6.34 9.44
C SER A 92 10.90 -7.51 10.42
N TRP A 93 10.63 -8.73 9.98
CA TRP A 93 10.87 -9.92 10.80
C TRP A 93 12.37 -10.20 10.98
N TYR A 94 13.14 -10.02 9.91
CA TYR A 94 14.59 -10.26 9.92
C TYR A 94 15.36 -9.27 10.80
N TYR A 95 15.01 -7.98 10.73
CA TYR A 95 15.66 -6.91 11.51
C TYR A 95 14.94 -6.59 12.83
N CYS A 96 14.08 -7.49 13.33
CA CYS A 96 13.42 -7.29 14.60
C CYS A 96 14.38 -7.59 15.76
N ASP A 97 14.78 -6.56 16.52
CA ASP A 97 15.71 -6.67 17.66
C ASP A 97 15.10 -7.35 18.89
N LYS A 98 13.78 -7.49 18.94
CA LYS A 98 13.08 -8.09 20.07
C LYS A 98 12.76 -9.55 19.78
N LYS A 99 13.09 -10.46 20.70
CA LYS A 99 12.51 -11.82 20.73
C LYS A 99 11.00 -11.65 20.64
N GLY A 100 10.42 -12.20 19.57
CA GLY A 100 9.02 -12.00 19.22
C GLY A 100 8.10 -12.33 20.38
N SER A 101 7.21 -11.42 20.72
CA SER A 101 6.08 -11.70 21.60
C SER A 101 5.27 -12.86 21.01
N MET A 102 4.55 -13.62 21.84
CA MET A 102 3.60 -14.65 21.38
C MET A 102 2.64 -14.09 20.31
N ILE A 103 2.22 -12.82 20.46
CA ILE A 103 1.37 -12.11 19.50
C ILE A 103 2.10 -11.93 18.16
N ASP A 104 3.40 -11.60 18.15
CA ASP A 104 4.17 -11.47 16.92
C ASP A 104 4.30 -12.80 16.18
N THR A 105 4.54 -13.89 16.92
CA THR A 105 4.62 -15.23 16.34
C THR A 105 3.28 -15.66 15.75
N LEU A 106 2.19 -15.43 16.47
CA LEU A 106 0.84 -15.73 15.98
C LEU A 106 0.49 -14.93 14.73
N SER A 107 0.82 -13.64 14.71
CA SER A 107 0.58 -12.78 13.53
C SER A 107 1.36 -13.24 12.29
N ARG A 108 2.59 -13.73 12.46
CA ARG A 108 3.39 -14.32 11.36
C ARG A 108 2.77 -15.60 10.83
N ILE A 109 2.34 -16.49 11.71
CA ILE A 109 1.67 -17.75 11.34
C ILE A 109 0.37 -17.45 10.59
N LEU A 110 -0.47 -16.56 11.13
CA LEU A 110 -1.70 -16.14 10.46
C LEU A 110 -1.42 -15.55 9.08
N PHE A 111 -0.42 -14.69 8.95
CA PHE A 111 -0.05 -14.11 7.65
C PHE A 111 0.37 -15.19 6.64
N CYS A 112 1.22 -16.15 7.06
CA CYS A 112 1.69 -17.23 6.19
C CYS A 112 0.57 -18.20 5.77
N LEU A 113 -0.46 -18.39 6.58
CA LEU A 113 -1.59 -19.28 6.28
C LEU A 113 -2.67 -18.57 5.46
N THR A 114 -3.06 -17.36 5.85
CA THR A 114 -4.21 -16.66 5.24
C THR A 114 -3.88 -16.10 3.86
N THR A 115 -2.65 -15.65 3.63
CA THR A 115 -2.25 -15.06 2.34
C THR A 115 -2.34 -16.05 1.18
N PRO A 116 -1.69 -17.23 1.21
CA PRO A 116 -1.83 -18.19 0.13
C PRO A 116 -3.26 -18.74 0.02
N LEU A 117 -3.97 -18.94 1.14
CA LEU A 117 -5.35 -19.39 1.13
C LEU A 117 -6.25 -18.41 0.35
N LEU A 118 -6.15 -17.11 0.60
CA LEU A 118 -6.91 -16.08 -0.11
C LEU A 118 -6.57 -16.03 -1.60
N ILE A 119 -5.30 -16.15 -1.96
CA ILE A 119 -4.87 -16.14 -3.37
C ILE A 119 -5.40 -17.40 -4.08
N ILE A 120 -5.18 -18.58 -3.50
CA ILE A 120 -5.59 -19.87 -4.09
C ILE A 120 -7.11 -19.90 -4.26
N THR A 121 -7.88 -19.56 -3.22
CA THR A 121 -9.35 -19.53 -3.31
C THR A 121 -9.85 -18.55 -4.36
N SER A 122 -9.20 -17.39 -4.51
CA SER A 122 -9.58 -16.39 -5.52
C SER A 122 -9.26 -16.83 -6.94
N VAL A 123 -8.13 -17.50 -7.16
CA VAL A 123 -7.73 -18.01 -8.49
C VAL A 123 -8.57 -19.23 -8.87
N LEU A 124 -8.87 -20.11 -7.92
CA LEU A 124 -9.70 -21.31 -8.15
C LEU A 124 -11.20 -20.99 -8.22
N ASN A 125 -11.61 -19.77 -7.90
CA ASN A 125 -13.02 -19.33 -7.91
C ASN A 125 -13.60 -19.21 -9.34
N GLN A 126 -13.22 -20.07 -10.25
CA GLN A 126 -13.76 -20.11 -11.62
C GLN A 126 -15.24 -20.58 -11.68
N GLY A 127 -15.84 -20.88 -10.54
CA GLY A 127 -17.18 -21.48 -10.45
C GLY A 127 -18.05 -20.92 -9.32
N ASP A 128 -18.00 -19.59 -9.04
CA ASP A 128 -18.87 -18.93 -8.05
C ASP A 128 -18.83 -19.51 -6.62
N LEU A 129 -17.70 -20.13 -6.24
CA LEU A 129 -17.48 -20.64 -4.88
C LEU A 129 -17.59 -19.54 -3.81
N ILE A 130 -17.19 -18.31 -4.16
CA ILE A 130 -17.28 -17.14 -3.29
C ILE A 130 -18.46 -16.28 -3.79
N PRO A 131 -19.53 -16.13 -2.99
CA PRO A 131 -20.69 -15.32 -3.36
C PRO A 131 -20.32 -13.84 -3.58
N GLU A 132 -20.97 -13.19 -4.51
CA GLU A 132 -20.77 -11.77 -4.84
C GLU A 132 -20.79 -10.82 -3.61
N PRO A 133 -21.68 -10.99 -2.61
CA PRO A 133 -21.65 -10.15 -1.41
C PRO A 133 -20.34 -10.23 -0.64
N VAL A 134 -19.63 -11.36 -0.66
CA VAL A 134 -18.34 -11.53 0.02
C VAL A 134 -17.26 -10.71 -0.67
N TRP A 135 -17.25 -10.67 -2.01
CA TRP A 135 -16.33 -9.83 -2.77
C TRP A 135 -16.52 -8.35 -2.47
N ASN A 136 -17.77 -7.90 -2.42
CA ASN A 136 -18.09 -6.52 -2.06
C ASN A 136 -17.67 -6.19 -0.62
N LEU A 137 -17.84 -7.14 0.30
CA LEU A 137 -17.41 -7.00 1.69
C LEU A 137 -15.88 -6.90 1.82
N LEU A 138 -15.12 -7.71 1.08
CA LEU A 138 -13.66 -7.67 1.08
C LEU A 138 -13.13 -6.30 0.66
N VAL A 139 -13.71 -5.69 -0.39
CA VAL A 139 -13.34 -4.34 -0.82
C VAL A 139 -13.73 -3.29 0.22
N LEU A 140 -14.90 -3.44 0.83
CA LEU A 140 -15.35 -2.54 1.88
C LEU A 140 -14.40 -2.54 3.09
N PHE A 141 -13.86 -3.71 3.48
CA PHE A 141 -12.84 -3.81 4.52
C PHE A 141 -11.49 -3.20 4.11
N GLY A 142 -11.22 -3.07 2.84
CA GLY A 142 -10.00 -2.42 2.35
C GLY A 142 -9.82 -1.00 2.88
N LEU A 143 -10.89 -0.20 2.93
CA LEU A 143 -10.89 1.18 3.40
C LEU A 143 -10.46 1.33 4.88
N PRO A 144 -11.16 0.69 5.85
CA PRO A 144 -10.75 0.78 7.25
C PRO A 144 -9.36 0.19 7.49
N PHE A 145 -8.96 -0.88 6.81
CA PHE A 145 -7.62 -1.45 6.95
C PHE A 145 -6.54 -0.45 6.51
N MET A 146 -6.76 0.26 5.43
CA MET A 146 -5.84 1.30 4.98
C MET A 146 -5.78 2.49 5.94
N ALA A 147 -6.91 2.97 6.43
CA ALA A 147 -6.95 4.03 7.43
C ALA A 147 -6.23 3.60 8.72
N MET A 148 -6.53 2.42 9.24
CA MET A 148 -5.87 1.84 10.42
C MET A 148 -4.37 1.65 10.20
N SER A 149 -3.94 1.25 9.00
CA SER A 149 -2.53 1.16 8.64
C SER A 149 -1.82 2.51 8.83
N ARG A 150 -2.41 3.61 8.34
CA ARG A 150 -1.83 4.95 8.48
C ARG A 150 -1.84 5.43 9.93
N ILE A 151 -2.93 5.20 10.65
CA ILE A 151 -3.04 5.54 12.07
C ILE A 151 -2.00 4.74 12.89
N ALA A 152 -1.85 3.44 12.63
CA ALA A 152 -0.84 2.61 13.30
C ALA A 152 0.59 3.11 13.02
N GLN A 153 0.87 3.57 11.80
CA GLN A 153 2.17 4.16 11.46
C GLN A 153 2.40 5.50 12.17
N MET A 154 1.41 6.39 12.19
CA MET A 154 1.48 7.67 12.93
C MET A 154 1.69 7.42 14.43
N ARG A 155 0.93 6.47 15.02
CA ARG A 155 1.09 6.08 16.42
C ARG A 155 2.50 5.57 16.71
N LYS A 156 3.07 4.76 15.81
CA LYS A 156 4.43 4.23 15.97
C LYS A 156 5.47 5.35 16.00
N ILE A 157 5.40 6.30 15.07
CA ILE A 157 6.27 7.49 15.02
C ILE A 157 6.09 8.33 16.30
N TYR A 158 4.83 8.51 16.76
CA TYR A 158 4.51 9.25 17.97
C TYR A 158 5.13 8.63 19.24
N VAL A 159 4.97 7.31 19.41
CA VAL A 159 5.45 6.59 20.59
C VAL A 159 6.97 6.52 20.61
N GLU A 160 7.60 6.24 19.49
CA GLU A 160 9.07 6.15 19.39
C GLU A 160 9.76 7.50 19.30
N LYS A 161 9.00 8.60 19.14
CA LYS A 161 9.52 9.96 18.91
C LYS A 161 10.61 10.00 17.85
N SER A 162 10.57 9.06 16.92
CA SER A 162 11.60 8.83 15.91
C SER A 162 10.97 8.33 14.62
N VAL A 163 11.47 8.84 13.51
CA VAL A 163 11.09 8.38 12.17
C VAL A 163 11.83 7.10 11.73
N GLY A 164 12.91 6.74 12.42
CA GLY A 164 13.65 5.50 12.23
C GLY A 164 14.01 5.16 10.79
N ALA A 165 13.55 4.00 10.32
CA ALA A 165 13.72 3.50 8.96
C ALA A 165 12.58 3.93 8.01
N VAL A 166 11.70 4.83 8.45
CA VAL A 166 10.62 5.37 7.61
C VAL A 166 11.20 6.25 6.52
N SER A 167 10.80 6.02 5.27
CA SER A 167 11.23 6.82 4.13
C SER A 167 10.18 7.86 3.76
N LEU A 168 10.53 9.15 3.90
CA LEU A 168 9.67 10.26 3.46
C LEU A 168 9.30 10.13 1.99
N MET A 169 10.29 9.79 1.14
CA MET A 169 10.10 9.65 -0.30
C MET A 169 9.02 8.62 -0.64
N SER A 170 8.97 7.50 0.10
CA SER A 170 7.94 6.48 -0.09
C SER A 170 6.53 7.02 0.17
N PHE A 171 6.36 7.88 1.16
CA PHE A 171 5.04 8.47 1.47
C PHE A 171 4.65 9.56 0.47
N VAL A 172 5.60 10.37 0.02
CA VAL A 172 5.36 11.39 -1.02
C VAL A 172 4.92 10.74 -2.32
N LEU A 173 5.68 9.74 -2.82
CA LEU A 173 5.33 9.02 -4.04
C LEU A 173 3.97 8.34 -3.94
N ARG A 174 3.64 7.78 -2.77
CA ARG A 174 2.33 7.17 -2.52
C ARG A 174 1.20 8.19 -2.53
N ALA A 175 1.39 9.35 -1.91
CA ALA A 175 0.38 10.42 -1.92
C ALA A 175 0.12 10.90 -3.35
N MET A 176 1.19 11.17 -4.12
CA MET A 176 1.08 11.55 -5.53
C MET A 176 0.31 10.50 -6.34
N LYS A 177 0.67 9.23 -6.21
CA LYS A 177 -0.03 8.13 -6.89
C LYS A 177 -1.52 8.12 -6.60
N ASN A 178 -1.91 8.23 -5.32
CA ASN A 178 -3.31 8.17 -4.91
C ASN A 178 -4.13 9.30 -5.55
N PHE A 179 -3.61 10.52 -5.57
CA PHE A 179 -4.30 11.65 -6.19
C PHE A 179 -4.35 11.57 -7.71
N ILE A 180 -3.28 11.13 -8.37
CA ILE A 180 -3.24 10.95 -9.84
C ILE A 180 -4.19 9.83 -10.29
N LYS A 181 -4.44 8.83 -9.44
CA LYS A 181 -5.35 7.72 -9.77
C LYS A 181 -6.83 8.13 -9.82
N ILE A 182 -7.22 9.19 -9.12
CA ILE A 182 -8.63 9.63 -9.07
C ILE A 182 -9.18 9.94 -10.47
N PRO A 183 -8.58 10.84 -11.28
CA PRO A 183 -9.08 11.10 -12.63
C PRO A 183 -9.06 9.86 -13.55
N VAL A 184 -8.13 8.94 -13.36
CA VAL A 184 -8.08 7.69 -14.12
C VAL A 184 -9.31 6.82 -13.84
N ILE A 185 -9.68 6.67 -12.56
CA ILE A 185 -10.88 5.92 -12.16
C ILE A 185 -12.14 6.61 -12.70
N MET A 186 -12.18 7.94 -12.67
CA MET A 186 -13.33 8.69 -13.20
C MET A 186 -13.53 8.48 -14.69
N TYR A 187 -12.44 8.32 -15.45
CA TYR A 187 -12.49 8.09 -16.90
C TYR A 187 -12.91 6.66 -17.28
N GLU A 188 -12.35 5.62 -16.61
CA GLU A 188 -12.60 4.22 -16.99
C GLU A 188 -14.00 3.73 -16.61
N LYS A 189 -14.30 3.75 -15.34
CA LYS A 189 -15.61 3.41 -14.78
C LYS A 189 -15.80 4.22 -13.51
N PHE A 190 -16.69 5.19 -13.60
CA PHE A 190 -17.04 6.00 -12.45
C PHE A 190 -17.49 5.10 -11.28
N ASN A 191 -16.63 4.97 -10.28
CA ASN A 191 -16.90 4.15 -9.10
C ASN A 191 -16.58 4.95 -7.84
N TRP A 192 -17.63 5.41 -7.15
CA TRP A 192 -17.53 6.20 -5.94
C TRP A 192 -16.71 5.53 -4.85
N GLN A 193 -16.83 4.22 -4.68
CA GLN A 193 -16.09 3.49 -3.64
C GLN A 193 -14.59 3.58 -3.87
N LEU A 194 -14.14 3.41 -5.12
CA LEU A 194 -12.73 3.51 -5.46
C LEU A 194 -12.21 4.95 -5.34
N ILE A 195 -13.01 5.96 -5.73
CA ILE A 195 -12.65 7.38 -5.60
C ILE A 195 -12.49 7.77 -4.13
N ILE A 196 -13.48 7.46 -3.29
CA ILE A 196 -13.44 7.74 -1.85
C ILE A 196 -12.24 7.03 -1.21
N ASN A 197 -11.95 5.79 -1.63
CA ASN A 197 -10.80 5.05 -1.16
C ASN A 197 -9.50 5.77 -1.48
N GLN A 198 -9.27 6.17 -2.74
CA GLN A 198 -8.04 6.87 -3.12
C GLN A 198 -7.90 8.23 -2.44
N LEU A 199 -9.00 8.99 -2.33
CA LEU A 199 -9.00 10.29 -1.64
C LEU A 199 -8.65 10.13 -0.16
N SER A 200 -9.31 9.21 0.54
CA SER A 200 -9.04 8.92 1.96
C SER A 200 -7.59 8.50 2.17
N LEU A 201 -7.07 7.61 1.31
CA LEU A 201 -5.67 7.20 1.33
C LEU A 201 -4.71 8.37 1.16
N GLY A 202 -4.98 9.25 0.20
CA GLY A 202 -4.19 10.45 -0.03
C GLY A 202 -4.13 11.31 1.24
N ILE A 203 -5.27 11.62 1.84
CA ILE A 203 -5.39 12.45 3.05
C ILE A 203 -4.63 11.83 4.23
N PHE A 204 -4.86 10.54 4.53
CA PHE A 204 -4.15 9.87 5.62
C PHE A 204 -2.65 9.76 5.37
N THR A 205 -2.22 9.60 4.11
CA THR A 205 -0.79 9.57 3.77
C THR A 205 -0.14 10.94 3.97
N VAL A 206 -0.82 12.03 3.62
CA VAL A 206 -0.37 13.41 3.93
C VAL A 206 -0.28 13.62 5.45
N GLY A 207 -1.21 13.06 6.22
CA GLY A 207 -1.13 13.06 7.69
C GLY A 207 0.15 12.41 8.21
N VAL A 208 0.56 11.24 7.67
CA VAL A 208 1.83 10.59 8.05
C VAL A 208 3.03 11.47 7.70
N ILE A 209 3.01 12.15 6.55
CA ILE A 209 4.08 13.09 6.15
C ILE A 209 4.18 14.25 7.15
N GLY A 210 3.05 14.79 7.61
CA GLY A 210 3.03 15.82 8.64
C GLY A 210 3.66 15.35 9.96
N PHE A 211 3.33 14.14 10.41
CA PHE A 211 3.96 13.52 11.58
C PHE A 211 5.46 13.29 11.37
N TYR A 212 5.88 12.89 10.18
CA TYR A 212 7.29 12.71 9.85
C TYR A 212 8.07 14.00 10.07
N PHE A 213 7.62 15.13 9.51
CA PHE A 213 8.31 16.43 9.67
C PHE A 213 8.32 16.89 11.12
N LYS A 214 7.21 16.75 11.85
CA LYS A 214 7.13 17.13 13.26
C LYS A 214 8.19 16.41 14.11
N TYR A 215 8.36 15.10 13.94
CA TYR A 215 9.26 14.30 14.77
C TYR A 215 10.71 14.29 14.25
N GLN A 216 10.94 14.60 13.00
CA GLN A 216 12.28 14.83 12.49
C GLN A 216 12.89 16.12 13.08
N ASN A 217 12.11 17.19 13.19
CA ASN A 217 12.55 18.45 13.77
C ASN A 217 12.75 18.32 15.28
N TYR A 218 11.87 17.61 15.98
CA TYR A 218 11.99 17.35 17.40
C TYR A 218 13.34 16.68 17.74
N LYS A 219 13.74 15.68 16.99
CA LYS A 219 15.03 15.01 17.18
C LYS A 219 16.23 15.94 16.98
N LYS A 220 16.20 16.82 15.98
CA LYS A 220 17.26 17.82 15.76
C LYS A 220 17.38 18.82 16.91
N GLU A 221 16.24 19.23 17.48
CA GLU A 221 16.25 20.13 18.66
C GLU A 221 16.83 19.46 19.90
N GLU A 222 16.52 18.19 20.16
CA GLU A 222 17.13 17.44 21.28
C GLU A 222 18.64 17.27 21.09
N GLU A 223 19.11 16.92 19.89
CA GLU A 223 20.53 16.79 19.57
C GLU A 223 21.29 18.12 19.75
N ASN A 224 20.66 19.25 19.40
CA ASN A 224 21.24 20.57 19.59
C ASN A 224 21.31 20.98 21.09
N LYS A 225 20.27 20.62 21.89
CA LYS A 225 20.30 20.87 23.36
C LYS A 225 21.32 20.03 24.11
N GLN A 226 21.68 18.85 23.60
CA GLN A 226 22.71 18.00 24.20
C GLN A 226 24.12 18.45 23.85
N LYS A 227 24.31 19.31 22.86
CA LYS A 227 25.60 19.87 22.42
C LYS A 227 25.92 21.22 23.09
N GLN A 228 24.96 21.83 23.76
CA GLN A 228 25.09 23.03 24.57
C GLN A 228 25.34 22.67 26.05
#